data_360d3bdaa7b832da308fb83c84a27845
#
_entry.id   360d3bdaa7b832da308fb83c84a27845
#
_cell.length_a   1.000
_cell.length_b   1.000
_cell.length_c   1.000
_cell.angle_alpha   90.00
_cell.angle_beta   90.00
_cell.angle_gamma   90.00
#
_symmetry.space_group_name_H-M   'P 1'
#
loop_
_entity.id
_entity.type
_entity.pdbx_description
1 polymer ?
#
loop_
_entity_poly.entity_id
_entity_poly.type
_entity_poly.pdbx_seq_one_letter_code
_entity_poly.pdbx_strand_id
1 'polypeptide(L)'
;YRVTLTLGSRNEAGCTTVRAESRRLFVERLSTRKGEFATVSFVVNKRNIHISDAEEVHIKQRERTKLNWDDKLTLEFNGPSPQCVAIQIERDETVPTVFLAGNSTVVDQDEEPWASWGQMIPRFFDDRICFANYAESGESANTFIAAGRLKKALTQMKPGDYLFMEFGHNDQK
;
A
#
# COMPACT_ATOMS: atom_id res chain seq x y z
N TYR A 1 -3.28 9.47 2.60
CA TYR A 1 -4.65 9.63 3.08
C TYR A 1 -4.86 8.78 4.31
N ARG A 2 -5.46 9.37 5.36
CA ARG A 2 -5.99 8.64 6.51
C ARG A 2 -7.36 8.09 6.16
N VAL A 3 -7.53 6.79 6.38
CA VAL A 3 -8.79 6.08 6.16
C VAL A 3 -9.28 5.59 7.52
N THR A 4 -10.48 5.99 7.91
CA THR A 4 -11.15 5.50 9.11
C THR A 4 -12.41 4.75 8.70
N LEU A 5 -12.50 3.50 9.15
CA LEU A 5 -13.60 2.59 8.81
C LEU A 5 -14.40 2.24 10.06
N THR A 6 -15.71 2.13 9.91
CA THR A 6 -16.57 1.46 10.88
C THR A 6 -17.02 0.14 10.27
N LEU A 7 -16.57 -0.97 10.86
CA LEU A 7 -16.84 -2.34 10.42
C LEU A 7 -17.86 -2.98 11.35
N GLY A 8 -18.76 -3.79 10.81
CA GLY A 8 -19.78 -4.51 11.58
C GLY A 8 -21.19 -4.34 11.03
N SER A 9 -22.16 -5.02 11.64
CA SER A 9 -23.59 -5.01 11.25
C SER A 9 -24.50 -5.13 12.44
N ARG A 10 -25.67 -4.49 12.37
CA ARG A 10 -26.74 -4.65 13.37
C ARG A 10 -27.37 -6.04 13.34
N ASN A 11 -27.32 -6.70 12.19
CA ASN A 11 -28.17 -7.86 11.91
C ASN A 11 -27.43 -9.19 11.99
N GLU A 12 -26.10 -9.20 11.78
CA GLU A 12 -25.31 -10.42 11.72
C GLU A 12 -23.88 -10.21 12.20
N ALA A 13 -23.17 -11.31 12.50
CA ALA A 13 -21.73 -11.29 12.79
C ALA A 13 -20.93 -11.10 11.50
N GLY A 14 -19.79 -10.43 11.60
CA GLY A 14 -18.90 -10.16 10.48
C GLY A 14 -17.48 -10.69 10.68
N CYS A 15 -16.78 -10.84 9.57
CA CYS A 15 -15.33 -11.10 9.56
C CYS A 15 -14.74 -10.42 8.32
N THR A 16 -14.09 -9.28 8.53
CA THR A 16 -13.65 -8.39 7.45
C THR A 16 -12.14 -8.29 7.39
N THR A 17 -11.60 -8.48 6.20
CA THR A 17 -10.22 -8.13 5.82
C THR A 17 -10.27 -6.89 4.95
N VAL A 18 -9.38 -5.92 5.20
CA VAL A 18 -9.32 -4.68 4.41
C VAL A 18 -7.94 -4.57 3.76
N ARG A 19 -7.97 -4.36 2.47
CA ARG A 19 -6.81 -4.06 1.64
C ARG A 19 -7.01 -2.71 0.93
N ALA A 20 -5.91 -2.07 0.54
CA ALA A 20 -5.96 -0.86 -0.26
C ALA A 20 -4.97 -0.94 -1.41
N GLU A 21 -5.26 -0.22 -2.50
CA GLU A 21 -4.46 -0.17 -3.72
C GLU A 21 -4.24 -1.60 -4.27
N SER A 22 -3.05 -1.94 -4.77
CA SER A 22 -2.75 -3.31 -5.21
C SER A 22 -2.60 -4.26 -4.02
N ARG A 23 -3.70 -4.53 -3.32
CA ARG A 23 -3.86 -5.55 -2.28
C ARG A 23 -2.95 -5.35 -1.05
N ARG A 24 -2.49 -4.13 -0.72
CA ARG A 24 -1.78 -3.86 0.54
C ARG A 24 -2.68 -4.15 1.72
N LEU A 25 -2.23 -4.99 2.64
CA LEU A 25 -3.02 -5.48 3.77
C LEU A 25 -2.97 -4.50 4.96
N PHE A 26 -4.11 -4.02 5.39
CA PHE A 26 -4.24 -3.12 6.55
C PHE A 26 -4.98 -3.77 7.72
N VAL A 27 -6.05 -4.49 7.44
CA VAL A 27 -6.84 -5.20 8.46
C VAL A 27 -6.98 -6.65 8.06
N GLU A 28 -6.62 -7.58 8.95
CA GLU A 28 -6.74 -9.00 8.68
C GLU A 28 -7.78 -9.65 9.58
N ARG A 29 -8.87 -10.16 8.97
CA ARG A 29 -9.89 -11.01 9.60
C ARG A 29 -10.45 -10.42 10.91
N LEU A 30 -10.74 -9.11 10.94
CA LEU A 30 -11.39 -8.48 12.07
C LEU A 30 -12.81 -9.04 12.23
N SER A 31 -13.05 -9.69 13.35
CA SER A 31 -14.35 -10.29 13.66
C SER A 31 -15.20 -9.35 14.51
N THR A 32 -16.48 -9.22 14.16
CA THR A 32 -17.50 -8.48 14.93
C THR A 32 -18.68 -9.39 15.21
N ARG A 33 -19.27 -9.26 16.39
CA ARG A 33 -20.53 -9.94 16.73
C ARG A 33 -21.72 -9.20 16.10
N LYS A 34 -22.86 -9.86 16.02
CA LYS A 34 -24.12 -9.18 15.70
C LYS A 34 -24.35 -7.98 16.63
N GLY A 35 -24.57 -6.80 16.06
CA GLY A 35 -24.78 -5.54 16.78
C GLY A 35 -23.50 -4.86 17.27
N GLU A 36 -22.33 -5.46 17.05
CA GLU A 36 -21.03 -4.89 17.39
C GLU A 36 -20.45 -4.11 16.20
N PHE A 37 -19.81 -2.97 16.52
CA PHE A 37 -19.09 -2.16 15.54
C PHE A 37 -17.68 -1.90 16.03
N ALA A 38 -16.72 -2.06 15.14
CA ALA A 38 -15.31 -1.76 15.39
C ALA A 38 -14.86 -0.61 14.50
N THR A 39 -14.15 0.36 15.08
CA THR A 39 -13.51 1.43 14.33
C THR A 39 -12.05 1.09 14.14
N VAL A 40 -11.56 1.18 12.91
CA VAL A 40 -10.15 1.00 12.55
C VAL A 40 -9.68 2.18 11.72
N SER A 41 -8.41 2.59 11.92
CA SER A 41 -7.80 3.68 11.17
C SER A 41 -6.41 3.25 10.68
N PHE A 42 -6.06 3.66 9.45
CA PHE A 42 -4.75 3.43 8.84
C PHE A 42 -4.44 4.53 7.82
N VAL A 43 -3.17 4.65 7.43
CA VAL A 43 -2.76 5.65 6.44
C VAL A 43 -2.27 4.97 5.17
N VAL A 44 -2.89 5.34 4.04
CA VAL A 44 -2.57 4.80 2.71
C VAL A 44 -1.75 5.81 1.93
N ASN A 45 -0.60 5.39 1.43
CA ASN A 45 0.14 6.14 0.44
C ASN A 45 -0.50 5.94 -0.94
N LYS A 46 -0.86 7.05 -1.58
CA LYS A 46 -1.29 7.12 -2.98
C LYS A 46 -0.23 7.86 -3.77
N ARG A 47 0.21 7.30 -4.87
CA ARG A 47 1.27 7.86 -5.71
C ARG A 47 0.85 7.94 -7.18
N ASN A 48 1.59 8.74 -7.94
CA ASN A 48 1.51 8.84 -9.38
C ASN A 48 2.91 8.68 -10.00
N ILE A 49 2.99 8.58 -11.31
CA ILE A 49 4.25 8.40 -12.03
C ILE A 49 5.13 9.66 -12.10
N HIS A 50 4.56 10.86 -11.89
CA HIS A 50 5.28 12.11 -12.10
C HIS A 50 6.33 12.36 -11.03
N ILE A 51 7.58 12.58 -11.45
CA ILE A 51 8.69 13.03 -10.61
C ILE A 51 8.70 14.56 -10.58
N SER A 52 8.49 15.18 -11.75
CA SER A 52 8.33 16.62 -11.97
C SER A 52 7.42 16.85 -13.17
N ASP A 53 7.19 18.10 -13.57
CA ASP A 53 6.41 18.45 -14.76
C ASP A 53 7.01 17.89 -16.07
N ALA A 54 8.32 17.58 -16.08
CA ALA A 54 9.05 17.12 -17.26
C ALA A 54 9.57 15.67 -17.15
N GLU A 55 9.37 15.01 -16.01
CA GLU A 55 9.99 13.70 -15.75
C GLU A 55 9.03 12.75 -15.05
N GLU A 56 9.01 11.51 -15.50
CA GLU A 56 8.16 10.45 -14.97
C GLU A 56 8.99 9.21 -14.61
N VAL A 57 8.46 8.38 -13.71
CA VAL A 57 8.96 7.04 -13.46
C VAL A 57 8.72 6.19 -14.70
N HIS A 58 9.75 5.48 -15.16
CA HIS A 58 9.62 4.53 -16.25
C HIS A 58 8.98 3.24 -15.75
N ILE A 59 7.64 3.22 -15.70
CA ILE A 59 6.89 2.03 -15.33
C ILE A 59 6.88 1.00 -16.46
N LYS A 60 6.91 -0.28 -16.10
CA LYS A 60 6.82 -1.39 -17.05
C LYS A 60 5.41 -1.47 -17.63
N GLN A 61 5.27 -2.03 -18.83
CA GLN A 61 3.97 -2.17 -19.50
C GLN A 61 2.91 -2.84 -18.60
N ARG A 62 3.29 -3.86 -17.85
CA ARG A 62 2.40 -4.57 -16.92
C ARG A 62 1.94 -3.74 -15.73
N GLU A 63 2.64 -2.65 -15.38
CA GLU A 63 2.25 -1.77 -14.27
C GLU A 63 1.18 -0.75 -14.66
N ARG A 64 0.96 -0.54 -15.96
CA ARG A 64 0.00 0.47 -16.46
C ARG A 64 -1.46 0.16 -16.11
N THR A 65 -1.74 -1.10 -15.79
CA THR A 65 -3.07 -1.56 -15.39
C THR A 65 -3.18 -1.77 -13.86
N LYS A 66 -2.09 -1.57 -13.12
CA LYS A 66 -2.08 -1.74 -11.66
C LYS A 66 -2.63 -0.50 -10.97
N LEU A 67 -3.35 -0.71 -9.88
CA LEU A 67 -3.97 0.34 -9.06
C LEU A 67 -2.95 1.30 -8.41
N ASN A 68 -1.69 0.90 -8.30
CA ASN A 68 -0.64 1.68 -7.67
C ASN A 68 -0.33 3.03 -8.34
N TRP A 69 -0.61 3.17 -9.64
CA TRP A 69 -0.20 4.31 -10.44
C TRP A 69 -1.37 5.08 -11.06
N ASP A 70 -2.61 4.68 -10.79
CA ASP A 70 -3.80 5.37 -11.25
C ASP A 70 -4.10 6.64 -10.41
N ASP A 71 -5.22 7.32 -10.66
CA ASP A 71 -5.64 8.53 -9.97
C ASP A 71 -6.67 8.28 -8.86
N LYS A 72 -6.90 7.00 -8.49
CA LYS A 72 -7.93 6.58 -7.55
C LYS A 72 -7.32 6.04 -6.26
N LEU A 73 -8.03 6.17 -5.16
CA LEU A 73 -7.78 5.42 -3.93
C LEU A 73 -8.75 4.24 -3.89
N THR A 74 -8.21 3.03 -4.03
CA THR A 74 -9.00 1.79 -4.04
C THR A 74 -8.98 1.14 -2.67
N LEU A 75 -10.15 0.74 -2.18
CA LEU A 75 -10.32 -0.06 -0.97
C LEU A 75 -11.03 -1.37 -1.32
N GLU A 76 -10.55 -2.46 -0.76
CA GLU A 76 -11.06 -3.81 -0.98
C GLU A 76 -11.47 -4.43 0.35
N PHE A 77 -12.70 -4.94 0.42
CA PHE A 77 -13.28 -5.59 1.60
C PHE A 77 -13.50 -7.07 1.30
N ASN A 78 -12.77 -7.94 1.98
CA ASN A 78 -12.80 -9.39 1.80
C ASN A 78 -13.14 -10.10 3.10
N GLY A 79 -13.31 -11.41 3.00
CA GLY A 79 -13.53 -12.30 4.12
C GLY A 79 -14.82 -13.11 3.99
N PRO A 80 -15.12 -14.00 4.95
CA PRO A 80 -16.31 -14.84 4.90
C PRO A 80 -17.62 -14.04 5.00
N SER A 81 -17.60 -12.90 5.70
CA SER A 81 -18.74 -11.99 5.86
C SER A 81 -18.22 -10.57 6.03
N PRO A 82 -17.74 -9.94 4.93
CA PRO A 82 -17.19 -8.58 5.00
C PRO A 82 -18.29 -7.56 5.24
N GLN A 83 -18.05 -6.64 6.19
CA GLN A 83 -19.04 -5.64 6.60
C GLN A 83 -18.36 -4.29 6.79
N CYS A 84 -18.89 -3.26 6.16
CA CYS A 84 -18.47 -1.88 6.33
C CYS A 84 -19.69 -0.97 6.30
N VAL A 85 -19.87 -0.14 7.32
CA VAL A 85 -21.02 0.77 7.44
C VAL A 85 -20.64 2.24 7.26
N ALA A 86 -19.38 2.59 7.45
CA ALA A 86 -18.89 3.95 7.20
C ALA A 86 -17.43 3.95 6.77
N ILE A 87 -17.11 4.89 5.88
CA ILE A 87 -15.75 5.17 5.40
C ILE A 87 -15.55 6.69 5.49
N GLN A 88 -14.51 7.11 6.20
CA GLN A 88 -14.05 8.49 6.23
C GLN A 88 -12.64 8.53 5.64
N ILE A 89 -12.38 9.45 4.71
CA ILE A 89 -11.09 9.62 4.05
C ILE A 89 -10.67 11.08 4.18
N GLU A 90 -9.47 11.30 4.73
CA GLU A 90 -8.89 12.62 4.91
C GLU A 90 -7.47 12.65 4.34
N ARG A 91 -7.07 13.80 3.79
CA ARG A 91 -5.66 14.00 3.44
C ARG A 91 -4.84 14.10 4.70
N ASP A 92 -3.81 13.27 4.81
CA ASP A 92 -2.88 13.29 5.93
C ASP A 92 -1.44 13.12 5.43
N GLU A 93 -0.63 14.13 5.68
CA GLU A 93 0.80 14.17 5.34
C GLU A 93 1.67 14.34 6.59
N THR A 94 1.08 14.21 7.78
CA THR A 94 1.74 14.50 9.04
C THR A 94 2.54 13.32 9.58
N VAL A 95 2.10 12.09 9.31
CA VAL A 95 2.78 10.89 9.81
C VAL A 95 4.08 10.62 9.04
N PRO A 96 5.09 10.01 9.68
CA PRO A 96 6.26 9.54 8.97
C PRO A 96 5.91 8.44 7.97
N THR A 97 6.66 8.42 6.87
CA THR A 97 6.49 7.43 5.80
C THR A 97 7.71 6.53 5.70
N VAL A 98 7.48 5.23 5.61
CA VAL A 98 8.51 4.25 5.24
C VAL A 98 8.40 3.99 3.74
N PHE A 99 9.38 4.45 3.01
CA PHE A 99 9.52 4.17 1.57
C PHE A 99 10.19 2.81 1.40
N LEU A 100 9.58 1.94 0.61
CA LEU A 100 10.10 0.61 0.32
C LEU A 100 10.66 0.59 -1.11
N ALA A 101 11.94 0.25 -1.23
CA ALA A 101 12.65 0.06 -2.49
C ALA A 101 13.10 -1.39 -2.60
N GLY A 102 12.79 -2.06 -3.71
CA GLY A 102 13.13 -3.48 -3.83
C GLY A 102 12.57 -4.12 -5.08
N ASN A 103 12.53 -5.43 -5.05
CA ASN A 103 12.11 -6.29 -6.15
C ASN A 103 10.80 -7.05 -5.84
N SER A 104 10.62 -8.25 -6.40
CA SER A 104 9.40 -9.06 -6.26
C SER A 104 9.11 -9.53 -4.83
N THR A 105 10.10 -9.51 -3.94
CA THR A 105 9.91 -9.88 -2.53
C THR A 105 9.30 -8.74 -1.71
N VAL A 106 9.32 -7.51 -2.25
CA VAL A 106 8.85 -6.28 -1.61
C VAL A 106 7.60 -5.69 -2.27
N VAL A 107 7.44 -5.85 -3.60
CA VAL A 107 6.38 -5.22 -4.42
C VAL A 107 4.97 -5.54 -3.96
N ASP A 108 4.03 -4.63 -4.21
CA ASP A 108 2.60 -4.93 -4.13
C ASP A 108 2.21 -5.87 -5.29
N GLN A 109 1.99 -7.14 -5.00
CA GLN A 109 1.54 -8.14 -5.98
C GLN A 109 0.04 -7.94 -6.24
N ASP A 110 -0.35 -7.84 -7.51
CA ASP A 110 -1.72 -7.54 -7.94
C ASP A 110 -2.61 -8.79 -8.07
N GLU A 111 -2.01 -9.99 -8.16
CA GLU A 111 -2.74 -11.23 -8.35
C GLU A 111 -2.36 -12.30 -7.31
N GLU A 112 -3.35 -13.11 -6.88
CA GLU A 112 -3.10 -14.30 -6.08
C GLU A 112 -2.55 -15.43 -6.97
N PRO A 113 -1.73 -16.34 -6.41
CA PRO A 113 -1.37 -16.47 -4.99
C PRO A 113 -0.16 -15.63 -4.56
N TRP A 114 0.30 -14.73 -5.38
CA TRP A 114 1.51 -13.96 -5.12
C TRP A 114 1.31 -12.96 -3.99
N ALA A 115 2.31 -12.85 -3.14
CA ALA A 115 2.39 -11.87 -2.04
C ALA A 115 3.84 -11.54 -1.75
N SER A 116 4.06 -10.43 -1.08
CA SER A 116 5.38 -10.00 -0.62
C SER A 116 5.32 -9.41 0.78
N TRP A 117 6.46 -9.29 1.44
CA TRP A 117 6.47 -8.70 2.78
C TRP A 117 6.12 -7.21 2.76
N GLY A 118 6.54 -6.46 1.72
CA GLY A 118 6.23 -5.03 1.61
C GLY A 118 4.74 -4.75 1.43
N GLN A 119 4.01 -5.68 0.81
CA GLN A 119 2.57 -5.64 0.67
C GLN A 119 1.84 -5.94 2.00
N MET A 120 2.43 -6.78 2.84
CA MET A 120 1.80 -7.28 4.07
C MET A 120 2.18 -6.47 5.31
N ILE A 121 3.30 -5.74 5.29
CA ILE A 121 3.83 -5.03 6.46
C ILE A 121 2.86 -4.02 7.08
N PRO A 122 2.00 -3.28 6.32
CA PRO A 122 1.14 -2.25 6.92
C PRO A 122 0.22 -2.78 8.03
N ARG A 123 -0.21 -4.06 7.94
CA ARG A 123 -1.11 -4.64 8.95
C ARG A 123 -0.51 -4.74 10.36
N PHE A 124 0.82 -4.67 10.49
CA PHE A 124 1.52 -4.78 11.78
C PHE A 124 1.75 -3.45 12.47
N PHE A 125 1.28 -2.36 11.85
CA PHE A 125 1.43 -1.00 12.34
C PHE A 125 0.07 -0.33 12.47
N ASP A 126 0.02 0.71 13.29
CA ASP A 126 -1.15 1.56 13.44
C ASP A 126 -1.11 2.76 12.47
N ASP A 127 -2.05 3.68 12.65
CA ASP A 127 -2.23 4.86 11.80
C ASP A 127 -1.21 5.99 12.06
N ARG A 128 -0.15 5.73 12.81
CA ARG A 128 0.95 6.69 13.09
C ARG A 128 2.09 6.58 12.08
N ILE A 129 2.02 5.65 11.13
CA ILE A 129 3.04 5.45 10.11
C ILE A 129 2.39 5.09 8.77
N CYS A 130 2.99 5.53 7.67
CA CYS A 130 2.56 5.23 6.31
C CYS A 130 3.61 4.38 5.60
N PHE A 131 3.18 3.48 4.72
CA PHE A 131 4.07 2.69 3.86
C PHE A 131 3.87 3.06 2.40
N ALA A 132 4.95 3.51 1.74
CA ALA A 132 5.01 3.86 0.32
C ALA A 132 5.85 2.83 -0.44
N ASN A 133 5.22 1.84 -1.05
CA ASN A 133 5.91 0.73 -1.71
C ASN A 133 6.23 1.05 -3.17
N TYR A 134 7.49 1.43 -3.46
CA TYR A 134 8.00 1.73 -4.80
C TYR A 134 8.66 0.55 -5.49
N ALA A 135 8.74 -0.61 -4.83
CA ALA A 135 9.34 -1.82 -5.37
C ALA A 135 8.61 -2.30 -6.64
N GLU A 136 9.34 -3.04 -7.48
CA GLU A 136 8.75 -3.70 -8.66
C GLU A 136 9.48 -5.01 -8.97
N SER A 137 8.73 -6.00 -9.41
CA SER A 137 9.24 -7.32 -9.76
C SER A 137 10.33 -7.25 -10.84
N GLY A 138 11.43 -7.97 -10.60
CA GLY A 138 12.56 -8.05 -11.52
C GLY A 138 13.52 -6.87 -11.45
N GLU A 139 13.33 -5.89 -10.55
CA GLU A 139 14.29 -4.82 -10.37
C GLU A 139 15.57 -5.31 -9.67
N SER A 140 16.72 -4.90 -10.21
CA SER A 140 17.99 -4.79 -9.49
C SER A 140 18.12 -3.38 -8.92
N ALA A 141 19.12 -3.13 -8.09
CA ALA A 141 19.42 -1.77 -7.61
C ALA A 141 19.63 -0.80 -8.77
N ASN A 142 20.41 -1.22 -9.79
CA ASN A 142 20.69 -0.40 -10.97
C ASN A 142 19.43 -0.10 -11.80
N THR A 143 18.59 -1.09 -12.07
CA THR A 143 17.37 -0.88 -12.87
C THR A 143 16.34 -0.06 -12.12
N PHE A 144 16.24 -0.20 -10.81
CA PHE A 144 15.38 0.62 -9.95
C PHE A 144 15.77 2.11 -10.01
N ILE A 145 17.08 2.39 -9.96
CA ILE A 145 17.62 3.76 -10.12
C ILE A 145 17.35 4.28 -11.54
N ALA A 146 17.68 3.49 -12.57
CA ALA A 146 17.54 3.88 -13.97
C ALA A 146 16.06 4.15 -14.35
N ALA A 147 15.12 3.44 -13.75
CA ALA A 147 13.68 3.68 -13.93
C ALA A 147 13.17 4.96 -13.21
N GLY A 148 14.02 5.68 -12.48
CA GLY A 148 13.65 6.89 -11.76
C GLY A 148 12.88 6.64 -10.45
N ARG A 149 12.72 5.38 -10.01
CA ARG A 149 11.94 5.02 -8.81
C ARG A 149 12.57 5.56 -7.53
N LEU A 150 13.89 5.48 -7.40
CA LEU A 150 14.61 6.08 -6.26
C LEU A 150 14.44 7.60 -6.26
N LYS A 151 14.60 8.25 -7.41
CA LYS A 151 14.44 9.70 -7.55
C LYS A 151 13.03 10.11 -7.13
N LYS A 152 11.99 9.39 -7.60
CA LYS A 152 10.61 9.62 -7.21
C LYS A 152 10.42 9.51 -5.69
N ALA A 153 10.92 8.45 -5.05
CA ALA A 153 10.84 8.29 -3.61
C ALA A 153 11.51 9.49 -2.89
N LEU A 154 12.73 9.85 -3.27
CA LEU A 154 13.48 10.94 -2.65
C LEU A 154 12.78 12.31 -2.79
N THR A 155 12.04 12.57 -3.88
CA THR A 155 11.28 13.82 -4.04
C THR A 155 10.06 13.90 -3.11
N GLN A 156 9.63 12.79 -2.55
CA GLN A 156 8.48 12.72 -1.63
C GLN A 156 8.89 12.63 -0.16
N MET A 157 10.16 12.31 0.11
CA MET A 157 10.66 12.15 1.47
C MET A 157 10.77 13.50 2.19
N LYS A 158 10.41 13.49 3.46
CA LYS A 158 10.55 14.62 4.40
C LYS A 158 11.32 14.20 5.64
N PRO A 159 11.82 15.13 6.45
CA PRO A 159 12.47 14.80 7.73
C PRO A 159 11.58 13.91 8.61
N GLY A 160 12.16 12.81 9.13
CA GLY A 160 11.47 11.82 9.93
C GLY A 160 10.95 10.60 9.13
N ASP A 161 11.05 10.61 7.80
CA ASP A 161 10.75 9.46 6.96
C ASP A 161 11.92 8.47 6.91
N TYR A 162 11.64 7.24 6.46
CA TYR A 162 12.59 6.14 6.36
C TYR A 162 12.62 5.58 4.95
N LEU A 163 13.77 5.10 4.51
CA LEU A 163 13.94 4.33 3.28
C LEU A 163 14.44 2.93 3.63
N PHE A 164 13.62 1.91 3.34
CA PHE A 164 14.01 0.50 3.44
C PHE A 164 14.33 -0.03 2.05
N MET A 165 15.48 -0.67 1.90
CA MET A 165 15.96 -1.18 0.62
C MET A 165 16.26 -2.68 0.71
N GLU A 166 15.70 -3.46 -0.23
CA GLU A 166 16.00 -4.88 -0.38
C GLU A 166 16.24 -5.22 -1.85
N PHE A 167 17.52 -5.41 -2.19
CA PHE A 167 17.97 -5.86 -3.49
C PHE A 167 18.92 -7.06 -3.33
N GLY A 168 19.50 -7.56 -4.42
CA GLY A 168 20.41 -8.71 -4.42
C GLY A 168 19.95 -9.82 -5.35
N HIS A 169 18.70 -10.26 -5.25
CA HIS A 169 18.18 -11.39 -6.03
C HIS A 169 18.32 -11.22 -7.56
N ASN A 170 18.12 -10.02 -8.07
CA ASN A 170 18.23 -9.72 -9.50
C ASN A 170 19.57 -9.03 -9.88
N ASP A 171 20.40 -8.65 -8.91
CA ASP A 171 21.65 -7.92 -9.14
C ASP A 171 22.78 -8.85 -9.62
N GLN A 172 22.56 -10.17 -9.57
CA GLN A 172 23.52 -11.19 -10.02
C GLN A 172 23.31 -11.65 -11.47
N LYS A 173 22.35 -11.04 -12.17
CA LYS A 173 22.00 -11.44 -13.55
C LYS A 173 22.67 -10.57 -14.59
#